data_c55c6be11705341af585f2ba9ea58a50
#
_entry.id   c55c6be11705341af585f2ba9ea58a50
#
_cell.length_a   1.000
_cell.length_b   1.000
_cell.length_c   1.000
_cell.angle_alpha   90.00
_cell.angle_beta   90.00
_cell.angle_gamma   90.00
#
_symmetry.space_group_name_H-M   'P 1'
#
loop_
_entity.id
_entity.type
_entity.pdbx_description
1 polymer ?
#
loop_
_entity_poly.entity_id
_entity_poly.type
_entity_poly.pdbx_seq_one_letter_code
_entity_poly.pdbx_strand_id
1 'polypeptide(L)'
;MKISLTYDHRGRTKAGQEGPVEIRITNGNASIFISTGVKVRKSEFAHGEIINRADAPELIEYLETLRRKAVAVVAKRIEGNVKLDGK
;
A
#
# COMPACT_ATOMS: atom_id res chain seq x y z
N MET A 1 -11.06 -8.09 -5.22
CA MET A 1 -9.74 -7.46 -4.99
C MET A 1 -9.85 -6.47 -3.85
N LYS A 2 -8.94 -6.53 -2.91
CA LYS A 2 -8.92 -5.63 -1.76
C LYS A 2 -7.59 -4.88 -1.74
N ILE A 3 -7.62 -3.58 -1.49
CA ILE A 3 -6.44 -2.73 -1.42
C ILE A 3 -6.40 -2.03 -0.07
N SER A 4 -5.29 -2.15 0.62
CA SER A 4 -5.11 -1.55 1.93
C SER A 4 -3.68 -1.04 2.10
N LEU A 5 -3.48 -0.16 3.08
CA LEU A 5 -2.15 0.25 3.49
C LEU A 5 -1.70 -0.63 4.64
N THR A 6 -0.42 -0.99 4.62
CA THR A 6 0.20 -1.76 5.70
C THR A 6 1.43 -1.02 6.22
N TYR A 7 1.77 -1.26 7.47
CA TYR A 7 2.96 -0.71 8.09
C TYR A 7 3.86 -1.85 8.54
N ASP A 8 5.13 -1.80 8.07
CA ASP A 8 6.18 -2.72 8.51
C ASP A 8 5.72 -4.19 8.53
N HIS A 9 5.11 -4.64 7.43
CA HIS A 9 4.55 -5.99 7.37
C HIS A 9 5.60 -7.09 7.57
N ARG A 10 6.88 -6.78 7.34
CA ARG A 10 7.98 -7.72 7.58
C ARG A 10 8.47 -7.75 9.02
N GLY A 11 8.02 -6.81 9.86
CA GLY A 11 8.37 -6.74 11.26
C GLY A 11 9.84 -6.48 11.55
N ARG A 12 10.52 -5.75 10.66
CA ARG A 12 11.97 -5.49 10.79
C ARG A 12 12.31 -4.14 11.41
N THR A 13 11.31 -3.29 11.60
CA THR A 13 11.53 -1.95 12.14
C THR A 13 11.74 -2.02 13.65
N LYS A 14 12.84 -1.45 14.13
CA LYS A 14 13.14 -1.39 15.54
C LYS A 14 12.35 -0.28 16.23
N ALA A 15 12.13 -0.43 17.52
CA ALA A 15 11.45 0.59 18.32
C ALA A 15 12.11 1.96 18.16
N GLY A 16 11.30 3.01 17.96
CA GLY A 16 11.77 4.37 17.76
C GLY A 16 12.30 4.69 16.38
N GLN A 17 12.33 3.71 15.47
CA GLN A 17 12.74 3.93 14.08
C GLN A 17 11.53 4.02 13.15
N GLU A 18 11.74 4.61 11.98
CA GLU A 18 10.72 4.66 10.94
C GLU A 18 10.69 3.34 10.17
N GLY A 19 9.49 2.87 9.91
CA GLY A 19 9.27 1.68 9.10
C GLY A 19 8.54 1.99 7.80
N PRO A 20 8.58 1.08 6.83
CA PRO A 20 7.97 1.32 5.53
C PRO A 20 6.46 1.21 5.55
N VAL A 21 5.80 2.09 4.82
CA VAL A 21 4.38 1.98 4.50
C VAL A 21 4.28 1.38 3.10
N GLU A 22 3.47 0.35 2.97
CA GLU A 22 3.29 -0.34 1.70
C GLU A 22 1.81 -0.47 1.35
N ILE A 23 1.53 -0.58 0.06
CA ILE A 23 0.19 -0.87 -0.43
C ILE A 23 0.09 -2.39 -0.58
N ARG A 24 -0.90 -2.98 0.09
CA ARG A 24 -1.19 -4.40 -0.03
C ARG A 24 -2.38 -4.58 -0.95
N ILE A 25 -2.21 -5.38 -1.98
CA ILE A 25 -3.28 -5.75 -2.91
C ILE A 25 -3.53 -7.24 -2.73
N THR A 26 -4.75 -7.59 -2.34
CA THR A 26 -5.14 -8.98 -2.14
C THR A 26 -6.17 -9.36 -3.19
N ASN A 27 -5.92 -10.46 -3.90
CA ASN A 27 -6.83 -11.01 -4.89
C ASN A 27 -6.90 -12.54 -4.69
N GLY A 28 -8.00 -13.00 -4.10
CA GLY A 28 -8.13 -14.40 -3.74
C GLY A 28 -7.09 -14.79 -2.67
N ASN A 29 -6.26 -15.78 -2.98
CA ASN A 29 -5.22 -16.26 -2.08
C ASN A 29 -3.87 -15.57 -2.27
N ALA A 30 -3.77 -14.66 -3.24
CA ALA A 30 -2.53 -13.97 -3.54
C ALA A 30 -2.51 -12.57 -2.94
N SER A 31 -1.37 -12.15 -2.45
CA SER A 31 -1.15 -10.79 -1.95
C SER A 31 0.12 -10.22 -2.58
N ILE A 32 0.04 -8.96 -2.98
CA ILE A 32 1.17 -8.22 -3.53
C ILE A 32 1.40 -6.99 -2.67
N PHE A 33 2.66 -6.70 -2.37
CA PHE A 33 3.04 -5.51 -1.61
C PHE A 33 3.81 -4.56 -2.51
N ILE A 34 3.39 -3.31 -2.53
CA ILE A 34 4.02 -2.27 -3.34
C ILE A 34 4.60 -1.22 -2.41
N SER A 35 5.90 -0.97 -2.55
CA SER A 35 6.58 0.05 -1.77
C SER A 35 6.09 1.44 -2.18
N THR A 36 5.80 2.28 -1.19
CA THR A 36 5.35 3.66 -1.44
C THR A 36 6.49 4.67 -1.33
N GLY A 37 7.62 4.26 -0.77
CA GLY A 37 8.70 5.18 -0.44
C GLY A 37 8.45 5.98 0.84
N VAL A 38 7.28 5.84 1.45
CA VAL A 38 6.94 6.55 2.69
C VAL A 38 7.39 5.71 3.88
N LYS A 39 8.03 6.38 4.85
CA LYS A 39 8.42 5.77 6.12
C LYS A 39 7.89 6.61 7.27
N VAL A 40 7.30 5.96 8.26
CA VAL A 40 6.78 6.61 9.44
C VAL A 40 7.07 5.75 10.66
N ARG A 41 6.93 6.34 11.85
CA ARG A 41 7.07 5.60 13.09
C ARG A 41 5.79 4.83 13.39
N LYS A 42 5.91 3.79 14.22
CA LYS A 42 4.76 2.98 14.60
C LYS A 42 3.63 3.81 15.19
N SER A 43 3.95 4.82 16.01
CA SER A 43 2.97 5.71 16.61
C SER A 43 2.30 6.64 15.60
N GLU A 44 2.82 6.70 14.38
CA GLU A 44 2.32 7.58 13.32
C GLU A 44 1.46 6.84 12.29
N PHE A 45 1.17 5.57 12.54
CA PHE A 45 0.32 4.77 11.67
C PHE A 45 -0.67 3.96 12.51
N ALA A 46 -1.95 4.12 12.23
CA ALA A 46 -3.00 3.35 12.91
C ALA A 46 -4.21 3.22 11.99
N HIS A 47 -4.86 2.06 12.05
CA HIS A 47 -6.10 1.78 11.31
C HIS A 47 -5.99 2.05 9.80
N GLY A 48 -4.82 1.78 9.23
CA GLY A 48 -4.58 2.01 7.81
C GLY A 48 -4.35 3.47 7.44
N GLU A 49 -4.10 4.34 8.40
CA GLU A 49 -3.95 5.78 8.17
C GLU A 49 -2.69 6.33 8.85
N ILE A 50 -2.17 7.41 8.29
CA ILE A 50 -1.08 8.17 8.88
C ILE A 50 -1.66 9.15 9.91
N ILE A 51 -1.12 9.13 11.12
CA ILE A 51 -1.58 9.97 12.23
C ILE A 51 -0.40 10.63 12.92
N ASN A 52 -0.68 11.58 13.83
CA ASN A 52 0.31 12.21 14.71
C ASN A 52 1.51 12.86 13.99
N ARG A 53 1.30 13.34 12.76
CA ARG A 53 2.33 14.06 11.99
C ARG A 53 1.73 15.36 11.46
N ALA A 54 2.57 16.40 11.42
CA ALA A 54 2.16 17.68 10.84
C ALA A 54 1.89 17.55 9.34
N ASP A 55 2.62 16.68 8.65
CA ASP A 55 2.49 16.42 7.21
C ASP A 55 1.53 15.27 6.88
N ALA A 56 0.76 14.77 7.86
CA ALA A 56 -0.13 13.64 7.65
C ALA A 56 -1.11 13.86 6.47
N PRO A 57 -1.77 15.02 6.33
CA PRO A 57 -2.69 15.22 5.20
C PRO A 57 -1.99 15.10 3.85
N GLU A 58 -0.78 15.62 3.73
CA GLU A 58 0.01 15.53 2.49
C GLU A 58 0.41 14.10 2.17
N LEU A 59 0.83 13.35 3.18
CA LEU A 59 1.19 11.95 3.02
C LEU A 59 -0.03 11.10 2.66
N ILE A 60 -1.17 11.35 3.30
CA ILE A 60 -2.42 10.65 2.98
C ILE A 60 -2.80 10.88 1.52
N GLU A 61 -2.73 12.12 1.06
CA GLU A 61 -3.04 12.45 -0.34
C GLU A 61 -2.08 11.75 -1.31
N TYR A 62 -0.80 11.75 -1.00
CA TYR A 62 0.22 11.04 -1.79
C TYR A 62 -0.08 9.55 -1.88
N LEU A 63 -0.38 8.93 -0.75
CA LEU A 63 -0.70 7.50 -0.69
C LEU A 63 -1.98 7.17 -1.43
N GLU A 64 -3.00 8.04 -1.36
CA GLU A 64 -4.23 7.86 -2.13
C GLU A 64 -3.97 7.92 -3.63
N THR A 65 -3.09 8.81 -4.07
CA THR A 65 -2.68 8.89 -5.48
C THR A 65 -2.00 7.62 -5.92
N LEU A 66 -1.08 7.09 -5.11
CA LEU A 66 -0.40 5.83 -5.42
C LEU A 66 -1.38 4.66 -5.44
N ARG A 67 -2.33 4.64 -4.51
CA ARG A 67 -3.35 3.61 -4.44
C ARG A 67 -4.18 3.57 -5.72
N ARG A 68 -4.60 4.73 -6.23
CA ARG A 68 -5.34 4.81 -7.49
C ARG A 68 -4.53 4.30 -8.67
N LYS A 69 -3.24 4.66 -8.72
CA LYS A 69 -2.34 4.16 -9.77
C LYS A 69 -2.17 2.65 -9.68
N ALA A 70 -2.04 2.12 -8.48
CA ALA A 70 -1.92 0.68 -8.26
C ALA A 70 -3.16 -0.07 -8.73
N VAL A 71 -4.35 0.46 -8.44
CA VAL A 71 -5.61 -0.11 -8.91
C VAL A 71 -5.64 -0.18 -10.44
N ALA A 72 -5.27 0.91 -11.09
CA ALA A 72 -5.28 0.98 -12.55
C ALA A 72 -4.30 -0.04 -13.17
N VAL A 73 -3.11 -0.19 -12.61
CA VAL A 73 -2.11 -1.14 -13.10
C VAL A 73 -2.60 -2.58 -12.92
N VAL A 74 -3.17 -2.90 -11.76
CA VAL A 74 -3.69 -4.25 -11.49
C VAL A 74 -4.87 -4.56 -12.39
N ALA A 75 -5.78 -3.60 -12.59
CA ALA A 75 -6.91 -3.78 -13.50
C ALA A 75 -6.45 -4.09 -14.92
N LYS A 76 -5.44 -3.37 -15.41
CA LYS A 76 -4.86 -3.64 -16.73
C LYS A 76 -4.27 -5.04 -16.84
N ARG A 77 -3.57 -5.50 -15.80
CA ARG A 77 -3.00 -6.84 -15.79
C ARG A 77 -4.08 -7.91 -15.80
N ILE A 78 -5.15 -7.72 -15.04
CA ILE A 78 -6.26 -8.65 -15.01
C ILE A 78 -6.92 -8.72 -16.39
N GLU A 79 -7.19 -7.57 -17.01
CA GLU A 79 -7.76 -7.52 -18.35
C GLU A 79 -6.86 -8.19 -19.38
N GLY A 80 -5.56 -7.92 -19.31
CA GLY A 80 -4.58 -8.54 -20.20
C GLY A 80 -4.57 -10.05 -20.05
N ASN A 81 -4.60 -10.55 -18.82
CA ASN A 81 -4.64 -11.99 -18.55
C ASN A 81 -5.93 -12.62 -19.07
N VAL A 82 -7.07 -11.96 -18.87
CA VAL A 82 -8.35 -12.45 -19.37
C VAL A 82 -8.34 -12.53 -20.90
N LYS A 83 -7.77 -11.54 -21.55
CA LYS A 83 -7.64 -11.57 -23.01
C LYS A 83 -6.77 -12.72 -23.49
N LEU A 84 -5.68 -12.97 -22.80
CA LEU A 84 -4.79 -14.09 -23.13
C LEU A 84 -5.48 -15.43 -22.91
N ASP A 85 -6.20 -15.54 -21.81
CA ASP A 85 -6.91 -16.77 -21.45
C ASP A 85 -8.17 -16.99 -22.34
N GLY A 86 -8.73 -15.93 -22.85
CA GLY A 86 -9.92 -15.98 -23.71
C GLY A 86 -9.69 -16.55 -25.09
N LYS A 87 -8.47 -16.85 -25.39
CA LYS A 87 -8.14 -17.51 -26.65
C LYS A 87 -8.31 -19.01 -26.53
#